data_353e40cd58e7052eefa98acc89f3ccc8
#
_entry.id   353e40cd58e7052eefa98acc89f3ccc8
#
_cell.length_a   1.000
_cell.length_b   1.000
_cell.length_c   1.000
_cell.angle_alpha   90.00
_cell.angle_beta   90.00
_cell.angle_gamma   90.00
#
_symmetry.space_group_name_H-M   'P 1'
#
loop_
_entity.id
_entity.type
_entity.pdbx_description
1 polymer ?
#
loop_
_entity_poly.entity_id
_entity_poly.type
_entity_poly.pdbx_seq_one_letter_code
_entity_poly.pdbx_strand_id
1 'polypeptide(L)'
;MPRWEIRLRQELRRVYQFDPFHSGASEMAQWLKVWPSLGATIAHGYASTIARFAEYIETRKGSVAPLRGVFTTAEKLYPQQREVIARVFNCRVYDCYGSSEVQNIAAECSRGRMHVNADFVVLEEDRAAGDRSTPRPLLVTSLWNYAMPFIRYRNEDCGVLLDENCDCGNNFPLMELNIARVSDNFVLPDGRVVR
;
A
#
# COMPACT_ATOMS: atom_id res chain seq x y z
N MET A 1 2.29 23.64 -13.01
CA MET A 1 3.26 23.03 -13.93
C MET A 1 2.61 22.88 -15.30
N PRO A 2 3.22 23.30 -16.40
CA PRO A 2 2.63 23.13 -17.71
C PRO A 2 2.55 21.63 -18.10
N ARG A 3 1.48 21.25 -18.81
CA ARG A 3 1.20 19.84 -19.18
C ARG A 3 2.36 19.16 -19.93
N TRP A 4 3.13 19.90 -20.72
CA TRP A 4 4.26 19.36 -21.47
C TRP A 4 5.45 18.95 -20.59
N GLU A 5 5.71 19.69 -19.50
CA GLU A 5 6.78 19.33 -18.54
C GLU A 5 6.44 18.04 -17.79
N ILE A 6 5.17 17.86 -17.42
CA ILE A 6 4.70 16.64 -16.78
C ILE A 6 4.92 15.46 -17.74
N ARG A 7 4.52 15.62 -19.00
CA ARG A 7 4.65 14.60 -20.03
C ARG A 7 6.12 14.23 -20.28
N LEU A 8 6.99 15.21 -20.43
CA LEU A 8 8.43 14.99 -20.61
C LEU A 8 9.05 14.26 -19.42
N ARG A 9 8.68 14.62 -18.19
CA ARG A 9 9.15 13.93 -16.99
C ARG A 9 8.64 12.50 -16.91
N GLN A 10 7.41 12.25 -17.32
CA GLN A 10 6.85 10.91 -17.36
C GLN A 10 7.58 10.02 -18.37
N GLU A 11 7.86 10.56 -19.56
CA GLU A 11 8.60 9.84 -20.61
C GLU A 11 10.03 9.54 -20.18
N LEU A 12 10.76 10.53 -19.63
CA LEU A 12 12.13 10.36 -19.17
C LEU A 12 12.26 9.37 -17.99
N ARG A 13 11.29 9.36 -17.08
CA ARG A 13 11.26 8.46 -15.93
C ARG A 13 10.59 7.14 -16.20
N ARG A 14 9.93 6.99 -17.35
CA ARG A 14 9.04 5.85 -17.68
C ARG A 14 8.00 5.60 -16.59
N VAL A 15 7.49 6.68 -15.97
CA VAL A 15 6.45 6.64 -14.93
C VAL A 15 5.24 7.38 -15.46
N TYR A 16 4.14 6.67 -15.61
CA TYR A 16 2.86 7.21 -16.05
C TYR A 16 1.91 7.25 -14.85
N GLN A 17 1.29 8.39 -14.61
CA GLN A 17 0.38 8.59 -13.49
C GLN A 17 -1.05 8.70 -14.01
N PHE A 18 -1.94 7.91 -13.42
CA PHE A 18 -3.38 8.03 -13.55
C PHE A 18 -3.94 8.65 -12.26
N ASP A 19 -4.96 9.50 -12.40
CA ASP A 19 -5.57 10.15 -11.25
C ASP A 19 -6.50 9.17 -10.52
N PRO A 20 -6.18 8.73 -9.29
CA PRO A 20 -7.00 7.76 -8.57
C PRO A 20 -8.33 8.36 -8.10
N PHE A 21 -8.42 9.68 -7.94
CA PHE A 21 -9.62 10.38 -7.48
C PHE A 21 -10.63 10.60 -8.61
N HIS A 22 -10.15 10.60 -9.86
CA HIS A 22 -10.99 10.64 -11.05
C HIS A 22 -10.87 9.31 -11.80
N SER A 23 -11.58 8.29 -11.29
CA SER A 23 -11.51 6.91 -11.78
C SER A 23 -12.90 6.38 -12.14
N GLY A 24 -13.68 7.19 -12.87
CA GLY A 24 -14.96 6.80 -13.45
C GLY A 24 -14.79 5.92 -14.69
N ALA A 25 -15.90 5.46 -15.25
CA ALA A 25 -15.88 4.57 -16.42
C ALA A 25 -15.24 5.21 -17.66
N SER A 26 -15.39 6.54 -17.83
CA SER A 26 -14.79 7.31 -18.92
C SER A 26 -13.27 7.38 -18.79
N GLU A 27 -12.77 7.64 -17.60
CA GLU A 27 -11.34 7.71 -17.30
C GLU A 27 -10.70 6.33 -17.44
N MET A 28 -11.33 5.28 -16.92
CA MET A 28 -10.85 3.90 -17.06
C MET A 28 -10.82 3.45 -18.54
N ALA A 29 -11.76 3.91 -19.36
CA ALA A 29 -11.72 3.67 -20.79
C ALA A 29 -10.50 4.32 -21.45
N GLN A 30 -10.19 5.54 -21.06
CA GLN A 30 -8.99 6.23 -21.55
C GLN A 30 -7.70 5.54 -21.06
N TRP A 31 -7.66 5.09 -19.80
CA TRP A 31 -6.52 4.35 -19.25
C TRP A 31 -6.28 3.06 -20.05
N LEU A 32 -7.34 2.29 -20.28
CA LEU A 32 -7.24 1.05 -21.03
C LEU A 32 -6.78 1.29 -22.50
N LYS A 33 -7.23 2.38 -23.11
CA LYS A 33 -6.82 2.76 -24.47
C LYS A 33 -5.32 3.07 -24.58
N VAL A 34 -4.75 3.74 -23.57
CA VAL A 34 -3.33 4.12 -23.58
C VAL A 34 -2.42 3.04 -23.00
N TRP A 35 -2.97 2.11 -22.22
CA TRP A 35 -2.21 1.09 -21.49
C TRP A 35 -1.21 0.31 -22.36
N PRO A 36 -1.57 -0.20 -23.56
CA PRO A 36 -0.63 -0.97 -24.38
C PRO A 36 0.60 -0.17 -24.81
N SER A 37 0.44 1.15 -25.02
CA SER A 37 1.54 2.02 -25.45
C SER A 37 2.52 2.37 -24.32
N LEU A 38 2.14 2.15 -23.06
CA LEU A 38 2.97 2.48 -21.91
C LEU A 38 4.13 1.49 -21.73
N GLY A 39 3.97 0.24 -22.19
CA GLY A 39 4.94 -0.83 -21.92
C GLY A 39 5.17 -1.03 -20.40
N ALA A 40 4.11 -0.83 -19.61
CA ALA A 40 4.18 -0.92 -18.15
C ALA A 40 4.59 -2.33 -17.71
N THR A 41 5.54 -2.42 -16.81
CA THR A 41 5.99 -3.69 -16.22
C THR A 41 5.56 -3.83 -14.77
N ILE A 42 5.25 -2.72 -14.10
CA ILE A 42 4.83 -2.65 -12.71
C ILE A 42 3.68 -1.63 -12.62
N ALA A 43 2.71 -1.90 -11.77
CA ALA A 43 1.74 -0.91 -11.33
C ALA A 43 1.85 -0.68 -9.82
N HIS A 44 1.67 0.58 -9.40
CA HIS A 44 1.68 0.96 -8.00
C HIS A 44 0.56 1.97 -7.73
N GLY A 45 -0.18 1.82 -6.65
CA GLY A 45 -1.24 2.74 -6.27
C GLY A 45 -2.22 2.20 -5.24
N TYR A 46 -3.35 2.86 -5.11
CA TYR A 46 -4.41 2.47 -4.18
C TYR A 46 -5.04 1.14 -4.55
N ALA A 47 -5.21 0.27 -3.56
CA ALA A 47 -5.78 -1.06 -3.74
C ALA A 47 -7.15 -1.01 -4.42
N SER A 48 -8.03 -0.11 -3.97
CA SER A 48 -9.37 0.07 -4.53
C SER A 48 -9.35 0.55 -5.98
N THR A 49 -8.48 1.50 -6.33
CA THR A 49 -8.39 2.03 -7.69
C THR A 49 -7.88 0.99 -8.67
N ILE A 50 -6.82 0.25 -8.29
CA ILE A 50 -6.26 -0.80 -9.15
C ILE A 50 -7.26 -1.95 -9.31
N ALA A 51 -7.96 -2.35 -8.23
CA ALA A 51 -8.98 -3.38 -8.30
C ALA A 51 -10.13 -2.98 -9.23
N ARG A 52 -10.67 -1.76 -9.09
CA ARG A 52 -11.73 -1.25 -9.98
C ARG A 52 -11.28 -1.19 -11.44
N PHE A 53 -10.03 -0.84 -11.70
CA PHE A 53 -9.51 -0.87 -13.08
C PHE A 53 -9.40 -2.30 -13.61
N ALA A 54 -8.97 -3.25 -12.78
CA ALA A 54 -8.94 -4.66 -13.14
C ALA A 54 -10.36 -5.19 -13.45
N GLU A 55 -11.34 -4.91 -12.60
CA GLU A 55 -12.76 -5.24 -12.82
C GLU A 55 -13.30 -4.61 -14.11
N TYR A 56 -12.94 -3.34 -14.37
CA TYR A 56 -13.32 -2.66 -15.61
C TYR A 56 -12.78 -3.37 -16.84
N ILE A 57 -11.51 -3.80 -16.84
CA ILE A 57 -10.90 -4.57 -17.94
C ILE A 57 -11.66 -5.89 -18.13
N GLU A 58 -11.93 -6.60 -17.06
CA GLU A 58 -12.60 -7.91 -17.09
C GLU A 58 -14.04 -7.81 -17.62
N THR A 59 -14.82 -6.84 -17.17
CA THR A 59 -16.20 -6.62 -17.63
C THR A 59 -16.29 -6.26 -19.13
N ARG A 60 -15.24 -5.67 -19.67
CA ARG A 60 -15.13 -5.35 -21.11
C ARG A 60 -14.54 -6.50 -21.93
N LYS A 61 -14.29 -7.66 -21.32
CA LYS A 61 -13.56 -8.78 -21.93
C LYS A 61 -12.22 -8.33 -22.53
N GLY A 62 -11.64 -7.29 -21.93
CA GLY A 62 -10.33 -6.78 -22.31
C GLY A 62 -9.22 -7.69 -21.82
N SER A 63 -8.04 -7.55 -22.41
CA SER A 63 -6.83 -8.17 -21.92
C SER A 63 -5.70 -7.15 -21.91
N VAL A 64 -4.80 -7.29 -20.97
CA VAL A 64 -3.59 -6.47 -20.86
C VAL A 64 -2.37 -7.38 -20.78
N ALA A 65 -1.22 -6.86 -21.20
CA ALA A 65 0.02 -7.60 -21.05
C ALA A 65 0.30 -7.89 -19.57
N PRO A 66 0.82 -9.07 -19.22
CA PRO A 66 1.20 -9.41 -17.86
C PRO A 66 2.16 -8.39 -17.26
N LEU A 67 1.94 -8.03 -16.00
CA LEU A 67 2.88 -7.24 -15.23
C LEU A 67 3.87 -8.15 -14.48
N ARG A 68 5.00 -7.60 -14.09
CA ARG A 68 5.95 -8.28 -13.17
C ARG A 68 5.44 -8.26 -11.73
N GLY A 69 4.61 -7.28 -11.38
CA GLY A 69 4.01 -7.15 -10.07
C GLY A 69 3.15 -5.91 -9.95
N VAL A 70 2.22 -5.97 -9.02
CA VAL A 70 1.41 -4.83 -8.58
C VAL A 70 1.71 -4.58 -7.13
N PHE A 71 1.96 -3.31 -6.78
CA PHE A 71 2.19 -2.86 -5.42
C PHE A 71 1.02 -1.97 -4.99
N THR A 72 0.29 -2.40 -3.97
CA THR A 72 -0.82 -1.63 -3.39
C THR A 72 -0.34 -0.85 -2.17
N THR A 73 -0.95 0.28 -1.89
CA THR A 73 -0.60 1.13 -0.75
C THR A 73 -1.77 1.98 -0.28
N ALA A 74 -1.63 2.61 0.87
CA ALA A 74 -2.51 3.61 1.46
C ALA A 74 -3.91 3.12 1.88
N GLU A 75 -4.29 1.93 1.51
CA GLU A 75 -5.57 1.30 1.85
C GLU A 75 -5.34 -0.17 2.17
N LYS A 76 -6.26 -0.75 2.94
CA LYS A 76 -6.27 -2.19 3.14
C LYS A 76 -6.50 -2.92 1.82
N LEU A 77 -5.62 -3.84 1.50
CA LEU A 77 -5.82 -4.76 0.39
C LEU A 77 -6.70 -5.95 0.84
N TYR A 78 -7.94 -5.98 0.36
CA TYR A 78 -8.86 -7.08 0.63
C TYR A 78 -8.56 -8.29 -0.27
N PRO A 79 -8.85 -9.54 0.20
CA PRO A 79 -8.61 -10.75 -0.58
C PRO A 79 -9.23 -10.72 -1.99
N GLN A 80 -10.46 -10.25 -2.12
CA GLN A 80 -11.18 -10.15 -3.40
C GLN A 80 -10.49 -9.18 -4.38
N GLN A 81 -9.96 -8.05 -3.85
CA GLN A 81 -9.20 -7.11 -4.67
C GLN A 81 -7.89 -7.73 -5.15
N ARG A 82 -7.17 -8.42 -4.25
CA ARG A 82 -5.95 -9.13 -4.60
C ARG A 82 -6.19 -10.16 -5.71
N GLU A 83 -7.27 -10.93 -5.61
CA GLU A 83 -7.62 -11.96 -6.59
C GLU A 83 -7.91 -11.37 -7.98
N VAL A 84 -8.75 -10.34 -8.07
CA VAL A 84 -9.07 -9.73 -9.37
C VAL A 84 -7.85 -9.06 -9.99
N ILE A 85 -7.04 -8.37 -9.21
CA ILE A 85 -5.80 -7.74 -9.67
C ILE A 85 -4.84 -8.80 -10.20
N ALA A 86 -4.56 -9.84 -9.41
CA ALA A 86 -3.63 -10.90 -9.79
C ALA A 86 -4.07 -11.62 -11.07
N ARG A 87 -5.37 -11.90 -11.21
CA ARG A 87 -5.95 -12.57 -12.37
C ARG A 87 -5.85 -11.72 -13.63
N VAL A 88 -6.25 -10.45 -13.56
CA VAL A 88 -6.31 -9.57 -14.75
C VAL A 88 -4.92 -9.18 -15.23
N PHE A 89 -4.02 -8.84 -14.32
CA PHE A 89 -2.65 -8.46 -14.68
C PHE A 89 -1.68 -9.65 -14.75
N ASN A 90 -2.17 -10.86 -14.50
CA ASN A 90 -1.39 -12.11 -14.48
C ASN A 90 -0.05 -11.95 -13.74
N CYS A 91 -0.11 -11.45 -12.52
CA CYS A 91 1.07 -11.17 -11.71
C CYS A 91 0.78 -11.30 -10.21
N ARG A 92 1.85 -11.25 -9.43
CA ARG A 92 1.74 -11.17 -7.98
C ARG A 92 1.38 -9.76 -7.53
N VAL A 93 0.55 -9.67 -6.49
CA VAL A 93 0.20 -8.43 -5.80
C VAL A 93 0.92 -8.39 -4.46
N TYR A 94 1.55 -7.26 -4.18
CA TYR A 94 2.28 -6.99 -2.95
C TYR A 94 1.62 -5.83 -2.22
N ASP A 95 1.34 -6.00 -0.94
CA ASP A 95 0.84 -4.91 -0.11
C ASP A 95 2.00 -4.12 0.51
N CYS A 96 1.89 -2.79 0.52
CA CYS A 96 2.89 -1.89 1.05
C CYS A 96 2.26 -0.99 2.11
N TYR A 97 2.87 -0.97 3.28
CA TYR A 97 2.45 -0.14 4.39
C TYR A 97 3.30 1.12 4.51
N GLY A 98 2.64 2.23 4.72
CA GLY A 98 3.24 3.53 4.98
C GLY A 98 2.18 4.57 5.32
N SER A 99 2.60 5.70 5.85
CA SER A 99 1.76 6.86 6.11
C SER A 99 2.20 8.06 5.26
N SER A 100 1.45 9.15 5.30
CA SER A 100 1.83 10.39 4.63
C SER A 100 3.11 11.00 5.22
N GLU A 101 3.32 10.82 6.52
CA GLU A 101 4.46 11.32 7.28
C GLU A 101 5.71 10.48 7.06
N VAL A 102 5.53 9.15 7.05
CA VAL A 102 6.62 8.18 6.87
C VAL A 102 6.21 7.15 5.84
N GLN A 103 6.74 7.29 4.64
CA GLN A 103 6.48 6.35 3.55
C GLN A 103 7.33 5.08 3.70
N ASN A 104 6.91 4.00 3.03
CA ASN A 104 7.67 2.76 2.93
C ASN A 104 8.07 2.15 4.28
N ILE A 105 7.15 2.09 5.23
CA ILE A 105 7.39 1.50 6.56
C ILE A 105 7.62 -0.01 6.44
N ALA A 106 6.78 -0.70 5.67
CA ALA A 106 6.89 -2.13 5.46
C ALA A 106 6.33 -2.55 4.08
N ALA A 107 6.70 -3.73 3.61
CA ALA A 107 6.21 -4.29 2.36
C ALA A 107 6.15 -5.82 2.41
N GLU A 108 5.18 -6.39 1.71
CA GLU A 108 5.08 -7.83 1.54
C GLU A 108 6.24 -8.41 0.70
N CYS A 109 6.73 -9.55 1.11
CA CYS A 109 7.70 -10.34 0.36
C CYS A 109 7.04 -11.38 -0.56
N SER A 110 7.88 -12.15 -1.25
CA SER A 110 7.43 -13.26 -2.11
C SER A 110 6.69 -14.39 -1.36
N ARG A 111 6.71 -14.43 -0.05
CA ARG A 111 5.94 -15.38 0.79
C ARG A 111 4.65 -14.78 1.33
N GLY A 112 4.34 -13.51 1.01
CA GLY A 112 3.16 -12.82 1.53
C GLY A 112 3.30 -12.39 2.99
N ARG A 113 4.55 -12.32 3.51
CA ARG A 113 4.84 -11.81 4.85
C ARG A 113 5.29 -10.36 4.75
N MET A 114 4.81 -9.53 5.68
CA MET A 114 5.14 -8.11 5.74
C MET A 114 6.47 -7.92 6.47
N HIS A 115 7.47 -7.38 5.77
CA HIS A 115 8.77 -7.02 6.34
C HIS A 115 8.85 -5.53 6.59
N VAL A 116 9.33 -5.16 7.76
CA VAL A 116 9.68 -3.77 8.08
C VAL A 116 10.92 -3.38 7.26
N ASN A 117 10.86 -2.25 6.57
CA ASN A 117 11.99 -1.71 5.83
C ASN A 117 13.01 -1.07 6.80
N ALA A 118 13.77 -1.90 7.52
CA ALA A 118 14.65 -1.51 8.61
C ALA A 118 15.84 -0.62 8.18
N ASP A 119 16.08 -0.50 6.89
CA ASP A 119 17.01 0.47 6.29
C ASP A 119 16.38 1.86 6.09
N PHE A 120 15.06 1.98 6.16
CA PHE A 120 14.30 3.22 6.03
C PHE A 120 13.73 3.74 7.33
N VAL A 121 13.35 2.83 8.24
CA VAL A 121 12.66 3.18 9.48
C VAL A 121 13.10 2.31 10.65
N VAL A 122 12.99 2.86 11.87
CA VAL A 122 12.89 2.07 13.08
C VAL A 122 11.42 2.01 13.47
N LEU A 123 10.88 0.80 13.61
CA LEU A 123 9.50 0.57 14.03
C LEU A 123 9.48 -0.08 15.42
N GLU A 124 8.67 0.47 16.32
CA GLU A 124 8.53 0.02 17.70
C GLU A 124 7.04 -0.14 18.05
N GLU A 125 6.74 -1.03 18.99
CA GLU A 125 5.43 -1.06 19.65
C GLU A 125 5.41 -0.08 20.83
N ASP A 126 4.36 0.75 20.93
CA ASP A 126 4.18 1.65 22.07
C ASP A 126 3.77 0.87 23.32
N ARG A 127 4.75 0.50 24.14
CA ARG A 127 4.56 -0.22 25.40
C ARG A 127 4.13 0.68 26.56
N ALA A 128 4.26 2.01 26.40
CA ALA A 128 3.93 2.99 27.45
C ALA A 128 2.42 3.32 27.50
N ALA A 129 1.66 2.93 26.49
CA ALA A 129 0.23 3.24 26.37
C ALA A 129 -0.66 2.55 27.43
N GLY A 130 -0.09 1.86 28.42
CA GLY A 130 -0.83 1.26 29.54
C GLY A 130 -1.76 0.11 29.18
N ASP A 131 -2.01 -0.06 27.90
CA ASP A 131 -2.87 -1.10 27.35
C ASP A 131 -2.05 -2.39 27.12
N ARG A 132 -2.48 -3.48 27.76
CA ARG A 132 -1.93 -4.82 27.56
C ARG A 132 -2.53 -5.51 26.32
N SER A 133 -3.39 -4.81 25.56
CA SER A 133 -3.96 -5.35 24.33
C SER A 133 -2.88 -5.52 23.26
N THR A 134 -2.95 -6.60 22.55
CA THR A 134 -2.28 -6.82 21.27
C THR A 134 -3.36 -6.80 20.20
N PRO A 135 -3.21 -6.07 19.11
CA PRO A 135 -2.04 -5.28 18.64
C PRO A 135 -1.89 -3.91 19.33
N ARG A 136 -0.66 -3.39 19.35
CA ARG A 136 -0.32 -2.12 20.00
C ARG A 136 -0.16 -0.99 18.99
N PRO A 137 -0.36 0.27 19.42
CA PRO A 137 0.02 1.42 18.60
C PRO A 137 1.49 1.37 18.21
N LEU A 138 1.77 1.78 16.98
CA LEU A 138 3.11 1.77 16.43
C LEU A 138 3.78 3.15 16.58
N LEU A 139 5.06 3.13 16.92
CA LEU A 139 5.95 4.28 16.90
C LEU A 139 6.93 4.11 15.75
N VAL A 140 7.02 5.11 14.89
CA VAL A 140 7.90 5.07 13.73
C VAL A 140 8.94 6.19 13.79
N THR A 141 10.20 5.84 13.54
CA THR A 141 11.29 6.79 13.35
C THR A 141 11.76 6.71 11.92
N SER A 142 11.70 7.83 11.19
CA SER A 142 12.24 7.94 9.83
C SER A 142 13.74 8.14 9.87
N LEU A 143 14.49 7.34 9.12
CA LEU A 143 15.95 7.42 9.02
C LEU A 143 16.43 8.34 7.91
N TRP A 144 15.54 8.80 7.01
CA TRP A 144 15.90 9.53 5.79
C TRP A 144 15.32 10.94 5.70
N ASN A 145 14.33 11.28 6.52
CA ASN A 145 13.71 12.59 6.47
C ASN A 145 14.41 13.58 7.42
N TYR A 146 15.53 14.11 6.98
CA TYR A 146 16.33 15.07 7.79
C TYR A 146 15.73 16.46 7.84
N ALA A 147 14.90 16.84 6.88
CA ALA A 147 14.27 18.16 6.85
C ALA A 147 13.13 18.29 7.86
N MET A 148 12.43 17.18 8.12
CA MET A 148 11.36 17.06 9.11
C MET A 148 11.47 15.69 9.77
N PRO A 149 12.38 15.51 10.74
CA PRO A 149 12.64 14.20 11.33
C PRO A 149 11.47 13.77 12.22
N PHE A 150 10.83 12.67 11.82
CA PHE A 150 9.87 11.98 12.69
C PHE A 150 10.63 10.98 13.55
N ILE A 151 10.69 11.25 14.85
CA ILE A 151 11.36 10.38 15.84
C ILE A 151 10.32 9.86 16.81
N ARG A 152 10.13 8.53 16.83
CA ARG A 152 9.11 7.85 17.64
C ARG A 152 7.72 8.45 17.45
N TYR A 153 7.41 8.79 16.20
CA TYR A 153 6.12 9.35 15.82
C TYR A 153 5.03 8.29 15.96
N ARG A 154 3.99 8.59 16.73
CA ARG A 154 2.82 7.73 16.88
C ARG A 154 1.85 8.01 15.75
N ASN A 155 1.77 7.10 14.79
CA ASN A 155 0.92 7.26 13.61
C ASN A 155 -0.50 6.71 13.80
N GLU A 156 -0.85 6.30 15.03
CA GLU A 156 -2.15 5.73 15.43
C GLU A 156 -2.51 4.37 14.80
N ASP A 157 -1.69 3.86 13.91
CA ASP A 157 -1.85 2.51 13.40
C ASP A 157 -1.41 1.50 14.46
N CYS A 158 -2.06 0.32 14.48
CA CYS A 158 -1.75 -0.74 15.41
C CYS A 158 -1.16 -1.95 14.69
N GLY A 159 -0.20 -2.59 15.31
CA GLY A 159 0.46 -3.78 14.75
C GLY A 159 1.17 -4.61 15.80
N VAL A 160 1.77 -5.70 15.34
CA VAL A 160 2.60 -6.60 16.15
C VAL A 160 3.91 -6.82 15.41
N LEU A 161 5.03 -6.62 16.08
CA LEU A 161 6.34 -7.03 15.59
C LEU A 161 6.55 -8.50 15.93
N LEU A 162 6.95 -9.30 14.94
CA LEU A 162 7.10 -10.74 15.08
C LEU A 162 8.57 -11.11 15.28
N ASP A 163 8.84 -11.94 16.28
CA ASP A 163 10.17 -12.54 16.52
C ASP A 163 10.27 -13.87 15.78
N GLU A 164 10.22 -13.78 14.45
CA GLU A 164 10.23 -14.93 13.54
C GLU A 164 11.12 -14.63 12.33
N ASN A 165 11.57 -15.70 11.69
CA ASN A 165 12.25 -15.61 10.39
C ASN A 165 11.29 -15.90 9.24
N CYS A 166 11.62 -15.39 8.05
CA CYS A 166 10.88 -15.65 6.83
C CYS A 166 11.71 -16.46 5.83
N ASP A 167 11.10 -17.46 5.23
CA ASP A 167 11.72 -18.30 4.20
C ASP A 167 11.97 -17.58 2.86
N CYS A 168 11.68 -16.28 2.77
CA CYS A 168 11.94 -15.50 1.56
C CYS A 168 13.41 -15.11 1.38
N GLY A 169 14.24 -15.30 2.41
CA GLY A 169 15.63 -14.90 2.45
C GLY A 169 15.90 -13.45 2.83
N ASN A 170 14.85 -12.64 3.10
CA ASN A 170 15.00 -11.31 3.66
C ASN A 170 15.05 -11.38 5.20
N ASN A 171 16.11 -10.82 5.79
CA ASN A 171 16.34 -10.82 7.24
C ASN A 171 15.74 -9.61 7.96
N PHE A 172 15.01 -8.74 7.27
CA PHE A 172 14.30 -7.63 7.91
C PHE A 172 13.19 -8.14 8.83
N PRO A 173 12.94 -7.43 9.95
CA PRO A 173 11.92 -7.82 10.91
C PRO A 173 10.55 -8.02 10.26
N LEU A 174 9.79 -8.96 10.76
CA LEU A 174 8.42 -9.20 10.33
C LEU A 174 7.44 -8.41 11.20
N MET A 175 6.31 -8.05 10.61
CA MET A 175 5.19 -7.46 11.32
C MET A 175 3.86 -7.97 10.81
N GLU A 176 2.84 -7.86 11.64
CA GLU A 176 1.43 -7.93 11.25
C GLU A 176 0.78 -6.57 11.51
N LEU A 177 0.15 -6.03 10.50
CA LEU A 177 -0.60 -4.79 10.60
C LEU A 177 -2.05 -5.08 10.95
N ASN A 178 -2.51 -4.58 12.09
CA ASN A 178 -3.92 -4.56 12.40
C ASN A 178 -4.50 -3.21 11.97
N ILE A 179 -5.32 -3.23 10.95
CA ILE A 179 -5.79 -2.05 10.22
C ILE A 179 -6.92 -1.30 10.93
N ALA A 180 -7.14 -1.52 12.19
CA ALA A 180 -7.97 -0.62 12.98
C ALA A 180 -7.06 0.46 13.57
N ARG A 181 -7.17 1.70 13.08
CA ARG A 181 -6.60 2.84 13.79
C ARG A 181 -7.24 2.95 15.16
N VAL A 182 -6.50 3.46 16.13
CA VAL A 182 -7.06 3.77 17.46
C VAL A 182 -8.30 4.70 17.32
N SER A 183 -8.29 5.57 16.31
CA SER A 183 -9.38 6.52 15.99
C SER A 183 -10.60 5.90 15.29
N ASP A 184 -10.51 4.70 14.74
CA ASP A 184 -11.61 4.06 13.99
C ASP A 184 -12.61 3.32 14.90
N ASN A 185 -12.50 3.51 16.19
CA ASN A 185 -13.41 2.93 17.15
C ASN A 185 -14.68 3.79 17.26
N PHE A 186 -15.83 3.23 16.86
CA PHE A 186 -17.13 3.82 17.15
C PHE A 186 -17.59 3.40 18.54
N VAL A 187 -17.74 4.36 19.44
CA VAL A 187 -18.36 4.12 20.75
C VAL A 187 -19.86 4.31 20.62
N LEU A 188 -20.60 3.24 20.80
CA LEU A 188 -22.08 3.30 20.80
C LEU A 188 -22.58 4.00 22.07
N PRO A 189 -23.85 4.52 22.08
CA PRO A 189 -24.41 5.19 23.26
C PRO A 189 -24.44 4.33 24.53
N ASP A 190 -24.41 3.01 24.40
CA ASP A 190 -24.34 2.04 25.49
C ASP A 190 -22.91 1.73 25.96
N GLY A 191 -21.89 2.42 25.44
CA GLY A 191 -20.50 2.26 25.78
C GLY A 191 -19.78 1.09 25.06
N ARG A 192 -20.48 0.34 24.20
CA ARG A 192 -19.83 -0.68 23.38
C ARG A 192 -18.98 -0.05 22.29
N VAL A 193 -17.79 -0.63 22.10
CA VAL A 193 -16.87 -0.22 21.03
C VAL A 193 -17.08 -1.13 19.83
N VAL A 194 -17.38 -0.55 18.68
CA VAL A 194 -17.47 -1.23 17.38
C VAL A 194 -16.25 -0.81 16.55
N ARG A 195 -15.53 -1.80 16.03
CA ARG A 195 -14.34 -1.63 15.18
C ARG A 195 -14.66 -1.96 13.73
#